data_da5cc60ce7dfe7fcfb7d753d0da82e36
#
_entry.id   da5cc60ce7dfe7fcfb7d753d0da82e36
#
_cell.length_a   1.000
_cell.length_b   1.000
_cell.length_c   1.000
_cell.angle_alpha   90.00
_cell.angle_beta   90.00
_cell.angle_gamma   90.00
#
_symmetry.space_group_name_H-M   'P 1'
#
loop_
_entity.id
_entity.type
_entity.pdbx_description
1 polymer ?
#
loop_
_entity_poly.entity_id
_entity_poly.type
_entity_poly.pdbx_seq_one_letter_code
_entity_poly.pdbx_strand_id
1 'polypeptide(L)'
;MQVTAPELEILKLLWQHAPQTGRELHDQLALTLRWSYSSTRKTLERMVDKGLLQQQSQGHQNSFVAKVDKISTLAALTADFARRVLELTEPLPLAMFADSKILSSSEQAALQQQLSQLQDEPDADDDSRLAAPCTREGTPDA
;
A
#
# COMPACT_ATOMS: atom_id res chain seq x y z
N MET A 1 -7.03 -0.27 -3.25
CA MET A 1 -6.31 -0.43 -1.97
C MET A 1 -6.14 0.93 -1.31
N GLN A 2 -6.49 1.00 -0.07
CA GLN A 2 -6.33 2.24 0.68
C GLN A 2 -5.38 2.05 1.83
N VAL A 3 -4.30 2.81 1.80
CA VAL A 3 -3.27 2.76 2.83
C VAL A 3 -3.10 4.16 3.39
N THR A 4 -3.31 4.31 4.70
CA THR A 4 -3.15 5.61 5.33
C THR A 4 -1.66 5.88 5.56
N ALA A 5 -1.34 7.13 5.89
CA ALA A 5 0.06 7.49 6.14
C ALA A 5 0.70 6.67 7.26
N PRO A 6 0.05 6.48 8.43
CA PRO A 6 0.66 5.63 9.45
C PRO A 6 0.80 4.18 9.01
N GLU A 7 -0.18 3.67 8.26
CA GLU A 7 -0.09 2.30 7.75
C GLU A 7 1.09 2.14 6.81
N LEU A 8 1.34 3.13 5.97
CA LEU A 8 2.48 3.08 5.07
C LEU A 8 3.79 3.05 5.85
N GLU A 9 3.89 3.82 6.93
CA GLU A 9 5.10 3.79 7.73
C GLU A 9 5.36 2.40 8.29
N ILE A 10 4.33 1.72 8.74
CA ILE A 10 4.47 0.36 9.23
C ILE A 10 4.91 -0.59 8.10
N LEU A 11 4.29 -0.47 6.95
CA LEU A 11 4.69 -1.31 5.81
C LEU A 11 6.14 -1.08 5.42
N LYS A 12 6.60 0.17 5.42
CA LYS A 12 7.98 0.48 5.07
C LYS A 12 8.96 -0.22 6.02
N LEU A 13 8.64 -0.23 7.31
CA LEU A 13 9.49 -0.91 8.29
C LEU A 13 9.52 -2.42 8.05
N LEU A 14 8.37 -3.01 7.75
CA LEU A 14 8.30 -4.45 7.53
C LEU A 14 8.93 -4.87 6.21
N TRP A 15 8.89 -4.01 5.20
CA TRP A 15 9.60 -4.32 3.96
C TRP A 15 11.11 -4.31 4.14
N GLN A 16 11.60 -3.52 5.10
CA GLN A 16 13.02 -3.49 5.38
C GLN A 16 13.45 -4.67 6.24
N HIS A 17 12.64 -5.04 7.20
CA HIS A 17 12.99 -6.10 8.14
C HIS A 17 11.72 -6.74 8.68
N ALA A 18 11.54 -8.00 8.43
CA ALA A 18 10.39 -8.75 8.89
C ALA A 18 10.84 -10.15 9.28
N PRO A 19 10.16 -10.80 10.22
CA PRO A 19 9.02 -10.31 10.97
C PRO A 19 9.43 -9.37 12.09
N GLN A 20 8.48 -8.55 12.55
CA GLN A 20 8.70 -7.69 13.71
C GLN A 20 7.48 -7.76 14.62
N THR A 21 7.73 -7.65 15.92
CA THR A 21 6.64 -7.62 16.89
C THR A 21 6.00 -6.23 16.93
N GLY A 22 4.81 -6.16 17.53
CA GLY A 22 4.16 -4.87 17.71
C GLY A 22 5.00 -3.90 18.52
N ARG A 23 5.72 -4.42 19.52
CA ARG A 23 6.59 -3.58 20.34
C ARG A 23 7.76 -3.03 19.53
N GLU A 24 8.37 -3.88 18.71
CA GLU A 24 9.47 -3.44 17.88
C GLU A 24 9.03 -2.36 16.89
N LEU A 25 7.86 -2.55 16.30
CA LEU A 25 7.32 -1.56 15.38
C LEU A 25 7.02 -0.27 16.10
N HIS A 26 6.40 -0.37 17.28
CA HIS A 26 6.07 0.82 18.05
C HIS A 26 7.31 1.62 18.43
N ASP A 27 8.37 0.93 18.85
CA ASP A 27 9.58 1.62 19.28
C ASP A 27 10.18 2.44 18.14
N GLN A 28 10.09 1.94 16.93
CA GLN A 28 10.58 2.67 15.76
C GLN A 28 9.66 3.81 15.36
N LEU A 29 8.35 3.62 15.54
CA LEU A 29 7.38 4.63 15.13
C LEU A 29 7.18 5.72 16.17
N ALA A 30 7.52 5.46 17.42
CA ALA A 30 7.25 6.42 18.49
C ALA A 30 7.92 7.76 18.23
N LEU A 31 9.09 7.75 17.62
CA LEU A 31 9.81 8.97 17.31
C LEU A 31 9.18 9.76 16.17
N THR A 32 8.53 9.07 15.27
CA THR A 32 7.95 9.69 14.08
C THR A 32 6.50 10.09 14.28
N LEU A 33 5.69 9.19 14.80
CA LEU A 33 4.25 9.40 14.89
C LEU A 33 3.79 9.88 16.26
N ARG A 34 4.61 9.69 17.27
CA ARG A 34 4.34 10.19 18.63
C ARG A 34 3.02 9.71 19.20
N TRP A 35 2.65 8.50 18.89
CA TRP A 35 1.40 7.97 19.43
C TRP A 35 1.69 6.84 20.41
N SER A 36 0.65 6.43 21.12
CA SER A 36 0.78 5.43 22.18
C SER A 36 0.91 4.03 21.59
N TYR A 37 1.36 3.11 22.44
CA TYR A 37 1.43 1.71 22.03
C TYR A 37 0.04 1.17 21.69
N SER A 38 -0.98 1.61 22.40
CA SER A 38 -2.33 1.15 22.11
C SER A 38 -2.79 1.63 20.73
N SER A 39 -2.39 2.81 20.29
CA SER A 39 -2.67 3.28 18.93
C SER A 39 -1.96 2.42 17.90
N THR A 40 -0.70 2.06 18.18
CA THR A 40 0.03 1.17 17.29
C THR A 40 -0.67 -0.18 17.18
N ARG A 41 -1.07 -0.75 18.31
CA ARG A 41 -1.76 -2.04 18.31
C ARG A 41 -3.05 -2.00 17.50
N LYS A 42 -3.84 -0.96 17.69
CA LYS A 42 -5.10 -0.86 16.97
C LYS A 42 -4.88 -0.72 15.48
N THR A 43 -3.85 0.03 15.10
CA THR A 43 -3.52 0.16 13.69
C THR A 43 -3.08 -1.17 13.10
N LEU A 44 -2.25 -1.92 13.84
CA LEU A 44 -1.82 -3.23 13.38
C LEU A 44 -3.01 -4.18 13.20
N GLU A 45 -3.95 -4.16 14.13
CA GLU A 45 -5.14 -4.99 14.03
C GLU A 45 -5.95 -4.65 12.80
N ARG A 46 -6.13 -3.36 12.54
CA ARG A 46 -6.85 -2.93 11.35
C ARG A 46 -6.14 -3.34 10.08
N MET A 47 -4.81 -3.25 10.07
CA MET A 47 -4.06 -3.65 8.89
C MET A 47 -4.17 -5.14 8.61
N VAL A 48 -4.21 -5.96 9.66
CA VAL A 48 -4.45 -7.38 9.49
C VAL A 48 -5.84 -7.61 8.89
N ASP A 49 -6.84 -6.92 9.41
CA ASP A 49 -8.20 -7.04 8.91
C ASP A 49 -8.32 -6.57 7.46
N LYS A 50 -7.55 -5.57 7.07
CA LYS A 50 -7.56 -5.06 5.70
C LYS A 50 -6.77 -5.93 4.73
N GLY A 51 -6.05 -6.92 5.23
CA GLY A 51 -5.24 -7.77 4.38
C GLY A 51 -3.87 -7.24 4.04
N LEU A 52 -3.42 -6.20 4.75
CA LEU A 52 -2.10 -5.61 4.51
C LEU A 52 -1.00 -6.36 5.26
N LEU A 53 -1.33 -6.95 6.39
CA LEU A 53 -0.38 -7.65 7.23
C LEU A 53 -0.85 -9.05 7.54
N GLN A 54 0.10 -9.92 7.81
CA GLN A 54 -0.18 -11.25 8.35
C GLN A 54 0.43 -11.35 9.72
N GLN A 55 -0.37 -11.78 10.69
CA GLN A 55 0.07 -11.95 12.06
C GLN A 55 0.59 -13.36 12.24
N GLN A 56 1.74 -13.49 12.89
CA GLN A 56 2.36 -14.78 13.20
C GLN A 56 2.56 -14.86 14.70
N SER A 57 2.31 -16.03 15.25
CA SER A 57 2.49 -16.27 16.66
C SER A 57 3.88 -16.86 16.90
N GLN A 58 4.64 -16.23 17.79
CA GLN A 58 5.97 -16.73 18.15
C GLN A 58 6.05 -16.77 19.68
N GLY A 59 5.76 -17.93 20.25
CA GLY A 59 5.75 -18.05 21.69
C GLY A 59 4.66 -17.18 22.29
N HIS A 60 5.04 -16.24 23.15
CA HIS A 60 4.10 -15.35 23.80
C HIS A 60 3.87 -14.07 23.02
N GLN A 61 4.60 -13.88 21.94
CA GLN A 61 4.53 -12.64 21.19
C GLN A 61 3.99 -12.88 19.80
N ASN A 62 3.26 -11.91 19.32
CA ASN A 62 2.80 -11.89 17.93
C ASN A 62 3.74 -11.03 17.12
N SER A 63 4.12 -11.53 15.97
CA SER A 63 4.91 -10.75 15.03
C SER A 63 4.11 -10.56 13.75
N PHE A 64 4.57 -9.66 12.92
CA PHE A 64 3.84 -9.27 11.72
C PHE A 64 4.76 -9.28 10.52
N VAL A 65 4.20 -9.65 9.38
CA VAL A 65 4.87 -9.54 8.10
C VAL A 65 3.93 -8.84 7.13
N ALA A 66 4.50 -8.16 6.14
CA ALA A 66 3.69 -7.52 5.12
C ALA A 66 3.11 -8.58 4.18
N LYS A 67 1.81 -8.49 3.92
CA LYS A 67 1.15 -9.38 2.96
C LYS A 67 1.15 -8.81 1.56
N VAL A 68 1.50 -7.56 1.42
CA VAL A 68 1.47 -6.89 0.12
C VAL A 68 2.89 -6.61 -0.32
N ASP A 69 3.09 -6.64 -1.62
CA ASP A 69 4.40 -6.45 -2.22
C ASP A 69 4.79 -4.97 -2.20
N LYS A 70 6.07 -4.71 -1.92
CA LYS A 70 6.57 -3.33 -1.81
C LYS A 70 6.35 -2.53 -3.08
N ILE A 71 6.83 -3.06 -4.20
CA ILE A 71 6.80 -2.30 -5.45
C ILE A 71 5.38 -2.13 -5.95
N SER A 72 4.58 -3.19 -5.90
CA SER A 72 3.18 -3.10 -6.34
C SER A 72 2.39 -2.11 -5.49
N THR A 73 2.62 -2.12 -4.19
CA THR A 73 1.92 -1.20 -3.29
C THR A 73 2.32 0.24 -3.54
N LEU A 74 3.63 0.48 -3.65
CA LEU A 74 4.13 1.83 -3.91
C LEU A 74 3.66 2.34 -5.27
N ALA A 75 3.62 1.46 -6.26
CA ALA A 75 3.12 1.84 -7.59
C ALA A 75 1.66 2.26 -7.53
N ALA A 76 0.84 1.47 -6.84
CA ALA A 76 -0.58 1.78 -6.73
C ALA A 76 -0.81 3.10 -6.01
N LEU A 77 -0.09 3.32 -4.91
CA LEU A 77 -0.22 4.57 -4.16
C LEU A 77 0.26 5.77 -4.97
N THR A 78 1.36 5.60 -5.67
CA THR A 78 1.92 6.69 -6.48
C THR A 78 1.01 7.03 -7.64
N ALA A 79 0.50 6.03 -8.33
CA ALA A 79 -0.41 6.26 -9.46
C ALA A 79 -1.69 6.94 -8.99
N ASP A 80 -2.21 6.50 -7.85
CA ASP A 80 -3.43 7.09 -7.30
C ASP A 80 -3.20 8.56 -6.95
N PHE A 81 -2.08 8.87 -6.31
CA PHE A 81 -1.74 10.23 -5.97
C PHE A 81 -1.59 11.09 -7.23
N ALA A 82 -0.89 10.56 -8.24
CA ALA A 82 -0.67 11.32 -9.46
C ALA A 82 -1.98 11.66 -10.15
N ARG A 83 -2.90 10.70 -10.20
CA ARG A 83 -4.19 10.94 -10.87
C ARG A 83 -5.10 11.85 -10.05
N ARG A 84 -5.21 11.58 -8.75
CA ARG A 84 -6.19 12.27 -7.92
C ARG A 84 -5.75 13.65 -7.48
N VAL A 85 -4.48 13.80 -7.16
CA VAL A 85 -3.99 15.04 -6.57
C VAL A 85 -3.40 15.95 -7.62
N LEU A 86 -2.57 15.38 -8.50
CA LEU A 86 -1.88 16.17 -9.53
C LEU A 86 -2.55 16.11 -10.89
N GLU A 87 -3.53 15.23 -11.05
CA GLU A 87 -4.29 15.07 -12.30
C GLU A 87 -3.37 14.81 -13.49
N LEU A 88 -2.32 14.04 -13.26
CA LEU A 88 -1.38 13.66 -14.32
C LEU A 88 -1.91 12.48 -15.11
N THR A 89 -1.69 12.52 -16.41
CA THR A 89 -2.09 11.42 -17.29
C THR A 89 -0.90 10.68 -17.88
N GLU A 90 0.29 11.27 -17.79
CA GLU A 90 1.50 10.64 -18.31
C GLU A 90 2.25 9.90 -17.22
N PRO A 91 2.95 8.83 -17.56
CA PRO A 91 3.77 8.14 -16.56
C PRO A 91 4.83 9.07 -15.97
N LEU A 92 5.09 8.88 -14.69
CA LEU A 92 6.09 9.69 -14.01
C LEU A 92 7.49 9.28 -14.47
N PRO A 93 8.39 10.24 -14.70
CA PRO A 93 9.73 9.90 -15.16
C PRO A 93 10.55 9.21 -14.06
N LEU A 94 11.41 8.28 -14.50
CA LEU A 94 12.25 7.54 -13.59
C LEU A 94 13.13 8.45 -12.74
N ALA A 95 13.53 9.58 -13.30
CA ALA A 95 14.39 10.52 -12.59
C ALA A 95 13.80 11.02 -11.29
N MET A 96 12.48 11.00 -11.17
CA MET A 96 11.82 11.42 -9.93
C MET A 96 12.13 10.51 -8.76
N PHE A 97 12.51 9.27 -9.03
CA PHE A 97 12.77 8.29 -7.99
C PHE A 97 14.26 8.14 -7.67
N ALA A 98 15.12 8.84 -8.37
CA ALA A 98 16.56 8.62 -8.25
C ALA A 98 17.08 8.91 -6.84
N ASP A 99 16.40 9.80 -6.13
CA ASP A 99 16.80 10.22 -4.80
C ASP A 99 16.09 9.46 -3.69
N SER A 100 15.35 8.42 -4.04
CA SER A 100 14.57 7.68 -3.05
C SER A 100 15.50 6.92 -2.10
N LYS A 101 15.18 7.01 -0.81
CA LYS A 101 15.95 6.32 0.21
C LYS A 101 15.42 4.91 0.48
N ILE A 102 14.27 4.59 -0.07
CA ILE A 102 13.67 3.27 0.15
C ILE A 102 13.70 2.39 -1.08
N LEU A 103 14.18 2.91 -2.21
CA LEU A 103 14.20 2.16 -3.47
C LEU A 103 15.64 2.02 -3.97
N SER A 104 16.03 0.79 -4.27
CA SER A 104 17.29 0.55 -4.97
C SER A 104 17.12 0.90 -6.45
N SER A 105 18.23 0.89 -7.19
CA SER A 105 18.16 1.18 -8.63
C SER A 105 17.27 0.21 -9.37
N SER A 106 17.36 -1.07 -9.05
CA SER A 106 16.51 -2.06 -9.72
C SER A 106 15.06 -1.90 -9.31
N GLU A 107 14.81 -1.52 -8.05
CA GLU A 107 13.45 -1.27 -7.60
C GLU A 107 12.86 -0.03 -8.26
N GLN A 108 13.66 0.98 -8.51
CA GLN A 108 13.20 2.18 -9.21
C GLN A 108 12.73 1.83 -10.62
N ALA A 109 13.50 1.00 -11.31
CA ALA A 109 13.12 0.57 -12.65
C ALA A 109 11.85 -0.26 -12.64
N ALA A 110 11.72 -1.16 -11.66
CA ALA A 110 10.51 -1.97 -11.53
C ALA A 110 9.30 -1.10 -11.23
N LEU A 111 9.47 -0.11 -10.36
CA LEU A 111 8.40 0.80 -10.02
C LEU A 111 7.95 1.60 -11.24
N GLN A 112 8.90 2.10 -12.00
CA GLN A 112 8.58 2.86 -13.21
C GLN A 112 7.78 2.01 -14.19
N GLN A 113 8.16 0.76 -14.34
CA GLN A 113 7.46 -0.13 -15.27
C GLN A 113 6.02 -0.36 -14.82
N GLN A 114 5.81 -0.59 -13.54
CA GLN A 114 4.47 -0.80 -13.04
C GLN A 114 3.63 0.47 -13.10
N LEU A 115 4.24 1.62 -12.87
CA LEU A 115 3.52 2.88 -12.99
C LEU A 115 3.04 3.12 -14.40
N SER A 116 3.86 2.79 -15.38
CA SER A 116 3.44 2.93 -16.77
C SER A 116 2.22 2.09 -17.07
N GLN A 117 2.20 0.86 -16.56
CA GLN A 117 1.06 -0.01 -16.78
C GLN A 117 -0.19 0.50 -16.10
N LEU A 118 -0.05 0.97 -14.86
CA LEU A 118 -1.21 1.41 -14.11
C LEU A 118 -1.82 2.70 -14.67
N GLN A 119 -0.98 3.58 -15.17
CA GLN A 119 -1.47 4.84 -15.72
C GLN A 119 -2.09 4.68 -17.08
N ASP A 120 -1.77 3.60 -17.76
CA ASP A 120 -2.38 3.32 -19.07
C ASP A 120 -3.77 2.74 -18.95
N GLU A 121 -4.15 2.25 -17.79
CA GLU A 121 -5.43 1.61 -17.61
C GLU A 121 -6.43 2.59 -16.99
N PRO A 122 -7.68 2.52 -17.43
CA PRO A 122 -8.71 3.31 -16.79
C PRO A 122 -8.92 2.82 -15.35
N ASP A 123 -9.59 3.63 -14.57
CA ASP A 123 -9.87 3.29 -13.20
C ASP A 123 -10.85 2.13 -13.15
N ALA A 124 -10.34 0.93 -13.11
CA ALA A 124 -11.16 -0.25 -13.21
C ALA A 124 -12.11 -0.42 -12.04
N ASP A 125 -11.70 0.03 -10.88
CA ASP A 125 -12.54 -0.12 -9.71
C ASP A 125 -13.84 0.63 -9.85
N ASP A 126 -13.76 1.85 -10.29
CA ASP A 126 -14.96 2.65 -10.48
C ASP A 126 -15.82 2.08 -11.59
N ASP A 127 -15.19 1.66 -12.64
CA ASP A 127 -15.92 1.09 -13.74
C ASP A 127 -16.68 -0.16 -13.32
N SER A 128 -16.04 -0.98 -12.51
CA SER A 128 -16.68 -2.19 -12.05
C SER A 128 -17.95 -1.92 -11.28
N ARG A 129 -17.87 -0.97 -10.40
CA ARG A 129 -19.03 -0.66 -9.59
C ARG A 129 -20.16 -0.10 -10.40
N LEU A 130 -19.84 0.72 -11.36
CA LEU A 130 -20.87 1.30 -12.19
C LEU A 130 -21.45 0.30 -13.17
N ALA A 131 -20.62 -0.55 -13.67
CA ALA A 131 -21.07 -1.50 -14.66
C ALA A 131 -21.92 -2.60 -14.06
N ALA A 132 -21.55 -3.06 -12.90
CA ALA A 132 -22.21 -4.20 -12.32
C ALA A 132 -23.71 -4.00 -12.14
N PRO A 133 -24.15 -2.91 -11.56
CA PRO A 133 -25.60 -2.76 -11.39
C PRO A 133 -26.34 -2.57 -12.69
N CYS A 134 -25.70 -1.99 -13.64
CA CYS A 134 -26.37 -1.72 -14.90
C CYS A 134 -26.66 -2.97 -15.66
N THR A 135 -25.77 -3.87 -15.53
CA THR A 135 -25.93 -4.97 -16.38
C THR A 135 -26.99 -5.87 -15.99
N ARG A 136 -27.22 -5.83 -15.30
CA ARG A 136 -28.04 -6.68 -15.21
C ARG A 136 -29.06 -6.52 -15.86
N GLU A 137 -29.01 -5.94 -16.24
CA GLU A 137 -29.89 -5.63 -16.68
C GLU A 137 -30.44 -6.14 -17.43
N GLY A 138 -30.23 -6.37 -17.32
CA GLY A 138 -30.71 -6.63 -17.87
C GLY A 138 -31.05 -7.49 -18.31
N THR A 139 -30.74 -7.84 -18.20
CA THR A 139 -31.00 -8.47 -18.69
C THR A 139 -31.95 -8.82 -18.80
N PRO A 140 -32.29 -8.80 -18.70
CA PRO A 140 -33.17 -9.20 -18.91
C PRO A 140 -33.88 -9.20 -19.76
N ASP A 141 -33.90 -9.10 -19.92
CA ASP A 141 -34.50 -8.94 -20.58
C ASP A 141 -34.93 -9.65 -21.05
N ALA A 142 -34.69 -10.04 -20.63
CA ALA A 142 -34.99 -10.56 -20.97
C ALA A 142 -35.62 -11.04 -21.47
#